data_18220df3de6be7b66dc677a26cb6d52f
#
_entry.id   18220df3de6be7b66dc677a26cb6d52f
#
_cell.length_a   1.000
_cell.length_b   1.000
_cell.length_c   1.000
_cell.angle_alpha   90.00
_cell.angle_beta   90.00
_cell.angle_gamma   90.00
#
_symmetry.space_group_name_H-M   'P 1'
#
loop_
_entity.id
_entity.type
_entity.pdbx_description
1 polymer ?
#
loop_
_entity_poly.entity_id
_entity_poly.type
_entity_poly.pdbx_seq_one_letter_code
_entity_poly.pdbx_strand_id
1 'polypeptide(L)'
;MCNNTKQKIAATLRQMMKKHPFQKISVQSLMDETNMKRQSFYYHFQDTRDVLAWICRQELEKKLEACQAPFSERILYALQLLNEDRVFYRQVINAAMPEFVQEFGENIFRPWIIQRLYPGKSQLTENETFVVSFLTHASVNYFVHFVRSREPFDPEVARERIAALLGALGLSDPV
;
A
#
# COMPACT_ATOMS: atom_id res chain seq x y z
N MET A 1 -16.18 20.78 -4.44
CA MET A 1 -16.75 20.00 -5.58
C MET A 1 -15.75 19.03 -6.23
N CYS A 2 -14.46 19.36 -6.37
CA CYS A 2 -13.45 18.51 -7.05
C CYS A 2 -13.21 17.13 -6.41
N ASN A 3 -13.28 17.02 -5.09
CA ASN A 3 -13.04 15.77 -4.37
C ASN A 3 -14.15 14.72 -4.57
N ASN A 4 -15.40 15.14 -4.73
CA ASN A 4 -16.54 14.24 -4.92
C ASN A 4 -16.47 13.49 -6.28
N THR A 5 -15.97 14.15 -7.34
CA THR A 5 -15.81 13.53 -8.66
C THR A 5 -14.72 12.46 -8.63
N LYS A 6 -13.56 12.75 -8.02
CA LYS A 6 -12.48 11.76 -7.84
C LYS A 6 -12.97 10.53 -7.07
N GLN A 7 -13.67 10.75 -5.97
CA GLN A 7 -14.25 9.68 -5.15
C GLN A 7 -15.24 8.82 -5.94
N LYS A 8 -16.12 9.45 -6.74
CA LYS A 8 -17.09 8.72 -7.57
C LYS A 8 -16.38 7.84 -8.61
N ILE A 9 -15.40 8.38 -9.34
CA ILE A 9 -14.60 7.64 -10.32
C ILE A 9 -13.89 6.46 -9.65
N ALA A 10 -13.24 6.69 -8.52
CA ALA A 10 -12.51 5.68 -7.76
C ALA A 10 -13.44 4.56 -7.25
N ALA A 11 -14.57 4.93 -6.66
CA ALA A 11 -15.56 3.96 -6.17
C ALA A 11 -16.13 3.11 -7.32
N THR A 12 -16.40 3.72 -8.46
CA THR A 12 -16.87 2.99 -9.65
C THR A 12 -15.81 2.03 -10.18
N LEU A 13 -14.55 2.48 -10.31
CA LEU A 13 -13.45 1.60 -10.72
C LEU A 13 -13.35 0.39 -9.77
N ARG A 14 -13.39 0.62 -8.46
CA ARG A 14 -13.33 -0.45 -7.45
C ARG A 14 -14.49 -1.44 -7.59
N GLN A 15 -15.71 -0.99 -7.88
CA GLN A 15 -16.86 -1.87 -8.12
C GLN A 15 -16.70 -2.67 -9.42
N MET A 16 -16.20 -2.05 -10.49
CA MET A 16 -15.93 -2.75 -11.76
C MET A 16 -14.86 -3.83 -11.56
N MET A 17 -13.82 -3.58 -10.77
CA MET A 17 -12.76 -4.54 -10.48
C MET A 17 -13.24 -5.75 -9.68
N LYS A 18 -14.39 -5.69 -9.01
CA LYS A 18 -15.01 -6.89 -8.39
C LYS A 18 -15.56 -7.86 -9.44
N LYS A 19 -15.92 -7.35 -10.62
CA LYS A 19 -16.56 -8.12 -11.70
C LYS A 19 -15.61 -8.43 -12.85
N HIS A 20 -14.61 -7.58 -13.07
CA HIS A 20 -13.71 -7.64 -14.22
C HIS A 20 -12.26 -7.48 -13.79
N PRO A 21 -11.31 -8.17 -14.45
CA PRO A 21 -9.89 -7.87 -14.31
C PRO A 21 -9.61 -6.41 -14.71
N PHE A 22 -8.74 -5.74 -13.94
CA PHE A 22 -8.40 -4.33 -14.18
C PHE A 22 -7.99 -4.04 -15.63
N GLN A 23 -7.22 -4.94 -16.27
CA GLN A 23 -6.74 -4.79 -17.64
C GLN A 23 -7.87 -4.70 -18.69
N LYS A 24 -9.10 -5.12 -18.34
CA LYS A 24 -10.28 -5.01 -19.21
C LYS A 24 -11.08 -3.73 -18.98
N ILE A 25 -10.72 -2.91 -18.00
CA ILE A 25 -11.42 -1.68 -17.66
C ILE A 25 -10.75 -0.50 -18.38
N SER A 26 -11.46 0.06 -19.36
CA SER A 26 -11.02 1.25 -20.08
C SER A 26 -11.57 2.53 -19.46
N VAL A 27 -10.95 3.68 -19.78
CA VAL A 27 -11.50 4.99 -19.39
C VAL A 27 -12.92 5.16 -19.93
N GLN A 28 -13.19 4.66 -21.16
CA GLN A 28 -14.53 4.76 -21.74
C GLN A 28 -15.54 3.99 -20.92
N SER A 29 -15.30 2.69 -20.65
CA SER A 29 -16.21 1.86 -19.86
C SER A 29 -16.44 2.40 -18.45
N LEU A 30 -15.39 2.98 -17.84
CA LEU A 30 -15.49 3.61 -16.52
C LEU A 30 -16.36 4.87 -16.56
N MET A 31 -16.25 5.68 -17.62
CA MET A 31 -17.08 6.88 -17.77
C MET A 31 -18.52 6.57 -18.11
N ASP A 32 -18.77 5.54 -18.90
CA ASP A 32 -20.12 5.05 -19.20
C ASP A 32 -20.82 4.59 -17.90
N GLU A 33 -20.12 3.83 -17.04
CA GLU A 33 -20.66 3.38 -15.75
C GLU A 33 -20.91 4.53 -14.77
N THR A 34 -20.10 5.60 -14.81
CA THR A 34 -20.31 6.79 -13.96
C THR A 34 -21.36 7.74 -14.52
N ASN A 35 -21.81 7.56 -15.75
CA ASN A 35 -22.61 8.51 -16.53
C ASN A 35 -21.94 9.90 -16.61
N MET A 36 -20.62 9.92 -16.82
CA MET A 36 -19.83 11.15 -16.89
C MET A 36 -19.14 11.30 -18.25
N LYS A 37 -18.87 12.54 -18.66
CA LYS A 37 -18.14 12.80 -19.90
C LYS A 37 -16.66 12.44 -19.74
N ARG A 38 -16.04 11.85 -20.78
CA ARG A 38 -14.62 11.52 -20.82
C ARG A 38 -13.69 12.70 -20.48
N GLN A 39 -14.07 13.92 -20.87
CA GLN A 39 -13.33 15.14 -20.53
C GLN A 39 -13.23 15.36 -19.01
N SER A 40 -14.28 15.01 -18.24
CA SER A 40 -14.27 15.10 -16.78
C SER A 40 -13.26 14.14 -16.15
N PHE A 41 -13.00 12.99 -16.77
CA PHE A 41 -11.97 12.07 -16.32
C PHE A 41 -10.58 12.70 -16.42
N TYR A 42 -10.20 13.19 -17.60
CA TYR A 42 -8.87 13.74 -17.85
C TYR A 42 -8.58 15.05 -17.11
N TYR A 43 -9.62 15.69 -16.57
CA TYR A 43 -9.42 16.81 -15.65
C TYR A 43 -8.85 16.35 -14.29
N HIS A 44 -9.07 15.09 -13.91
CA HIS A 44 -8.72 14.55 -12.59
C HIS A 44 -7.64 13.49 -12.60
N PHE A 45 -7.54 12.71 -13.65
CA PHE A 45 -6.66 11.54 -13.76
C PHE A 45 -6.10 11.43 -15.17
N GLN A 46 -4.86 10.92 -15.28
CA GLN A 46 -4.21 10.70 -16.56
C GLN A 46 -4.73 9.42 -17.24
N ASP A 47 -4.86 8.35 -16.48
CA ASP A 47 -5.36 7.05 -16.90
C ASP A 47 -6.01 6.27 -15.73
N THR A 48 -6.46 5.05 -15.99
CA THR A 48 -7.06 4.20 -14.96
C THR A 48 -6.07 3.75 -13.89
N ARG A 49 -4.75 3.72 -14.17
CA ARG A 49 -3.71 3.41 -13.18
C ARG A 49 -3.54 4.54 -12.19
N ASP A 50 -3.63 5.78 -12.65
CA ASP A 50 -3.60 6.96 -11.76
C ASP A 50 -4.79 6.93 -10.78
N VAL A 51 -5.96 6.43 -11.20
CA VAL A 51 -7.10 6.19 -10.29
C VAL A 51 -6.75 5.14 -9.23
N LEU A 52 -6.09 4.02 -9.62
CA LEU A 52 -5.64 3.00 -8.65
C LEU A 52 -4.64 3.57 -7.64
N ALA A 53 -3.65 4.32 -8.11
CA ALA A 53 -2.67 4.98 -7.26
C ALA A 53 -3.35 5.94 -6.28
N TRP A 54 -4.32 6.70 -6.74
CA TRP A 54 -5.10 7.59 -5.89
C TRP A 54 -5.89 6.82 -4.82
N ILE A 55 -6.53 5.70 -5.17
CA ILE A 55 -7.24 4.84 -4.20
C ILE A 55 -6.28 4.35 -3.12
N CYS A 56 -5.13 3.81 -3.49
CA CYS A 56 -4.14 3.31 -2.54
C CYS A 56 -3.68 4.42 -1.57
N ARG A 57 -3.40 5.62 -2.07
CA ARG A 57 -3.03 6.77 -1.22
C ARG A 57 -4.15 7.17 -0.27
N GLN A 58 -5.41 7.19 -0.72
CA GLN A 58 -6.53 7.60 0.13
C GLN A 58 -6.89 6.55 1.18
N GLU A 59 -6.83 5.26 0.85
CA GLU A 59 -7.36 4.20 1.69
C GLU A 59 -6.28 3.53 2.55
N LEU A 60 -5.05 3.40 2.05
CA LEU A 60 -3.98 2.70 2.73
C LEU A 60 -2.98 3.67 3.37
N GLU A 61 -2.35 4.56 2.59
CA GLU A 61 -1.32 5.48 3.07
C GLU A 61 -1.82 6.33 4.24
N LYS A 62 -2.97 6.98 4.11
CA LYS A 62 -3.53 7.81 5.19
C LYS A 62 -3.83 7.05 6.48
N LYS A 63 -4.31 5.82 6.38
CA LYS A 63 -4.56 4.98 7.55
C LYS A 63 -3.25 4.58 8.24
N LEU A 64 -2.23 4.25 7.45
CA LEU A 64 -0.92 3.85 7.95
C LEU A 64 -0.15 5.03 8.55
N GLU A 65 -0.22 6.21 7.94
CA GLU A 65 0.37 7.45 8.49
C GLU A 65 -0.27 7.85 9.83
N ALA A 66 -1.59 7.68 9.96
CA ALA A 66 -2.32 7.96 11.19
C ALA A 66 -2.05 6.96 12.32
N CYS A 67 -1.45 5.81 12.01
CA CYS A 67 -1.18 4.75 12.99
C CYS A 67 0.00 5.12 13.89
N GLN A 68 -0.27 5.39 15.16
CA GLN A 68 0.74 5.74 16.19
C GLN A 68 1.15 4.53 17.06
N ALA A 69 0.81 3.33 16.66
CA ALA A 69 1.14 2.11 17.39
C ALA A 69 2.66 1.81 17.40
N PRO A 70 3.15 0.93 18.29
CA PRO A 70 4.50 0.37 18.25
C PRO A 70 4.86 -0.22 16.88
N PHE A 71 6.15 -0.37 16.60
CA PHE A 71 6.64 -0.78 15.27
C PHE A 71 6.07 -2.13 14.82
N SER A 72 6.03 -3.13 15.72
CA SER A 72 5.44 -4.45 15.45
C SER A 72 3.97 -4.37 15.07
N GLU A 73 3.21 -3.57 15.82
CA GLU A 73 1.76 -3.40 15.61
C GLU A 73 1.45 -2.65 14.31
N ARG A 74 2.31 -1.71 13.89
CA ARG A 74 2.17 -1.05 12.57
C ARG A 74 2.33 -2.05 11.43
N ILE A 75 3.30 -2.98 11.55
CA ILE A 75 3.49 -4.05 10.55
C ILE A 75 2.25 -4.94 10.50
N LEU A 76 1.75 -5.38 11.65
CA LEU A 76 0.54 -6.18 11.74
C LEU A 76 -0.67 -5.47 11.14
N TYR A 77 -0.86 -4.20 11.50
CA TYR A 77 -1.94 -3.38 10.98
C TYR A 77 -1.90 -3.22 9.45
N ALA A 78 -0.71 -3.04 8.88
CA ALA A 78 -0.55 -3.00 7.43
C ALA A 78 -0.96 -4.32 6.75
N LEU A 79 -0.61 -5.48 7.34
CA LEU A 79 -1.04 -6.80 6.87
C LEU A 79 -2.57 -6.96 6.96
N GLN A 80 -3.18 -6.51 8.05
CA GLN A 80 -4.64 -6.54 8.25
C GLN A 80 -5.36 -5.71 7.19
N LEU A 81 -4.93 -4.46 6.96
CA LEU A 81 -5.52 -3.59 5.95
C LEU A 81 -5.43 -4.18 4.54
N LEU A 82 -4.29 -4.76 4.18
CA LEU A 82 -4.14 -5.42 2.88
C LEU A 82 -5.01 -6.68 2.77
N ASN A 83 -5.20 -7.39 3.89
CA ASN A 83 -6.04 -8.58 3.93
C ASN A 83 -7.54 -8.27 3.82
N GLU A 84 -8.02 -7.10 4.28
CA GLU A 84 -9.42 -6.68 4.17
C GLU A 84 -9.95 -6.71 2.73
N ASP A 85 -9.09 -6.37 1.75
CA ASP A 85 -9.43 -6.48 0.32
C ASP A 85 -8.25 -7.00 -0.51
N ARG A 86 -7.73 -8.16 -0.14
CA ARG A 86 -6.57 -8.80 -0.78
C ARG A 86 -6.79 -9.02 -2.29
N VAL A 87 -8.03 -9.24 -2.70
CA VAL A 87 -8.38 -9.42 -4.12
C VAL A 87 -8.13 -8.12 -4.89
N PHE A 88 -8.54 -6.98 -4.36
CA PHE A 88 -8.29 -5.67 -4.94
C PHE A 88 -6.78 -5.37 -5.01
N TYR A 89 -6.05 -5.48 -3.89
CA TYR A 89 -4.61 -5.20 -3.87
C TYR A 89 -3.80 -6.12 -4.78
N ARG A 90 -4.24 -7.38 -4.95
CA ARG A 90 -3.63 -8.29 -5.94
C ARG A 90 -3.79 -7.78 -7.36
N GLN A 91 -4.94 -7.23 -7.72
CA GLN A 91 -5.14 -6.61 -9.03
C GLN A 91 -4.30 -5.35 -9.20
N VAL A 92 -4.13 -4.53 -8.15
CA VAL A 92 -3.23 -3.35 -8.15
C VAL A 92 -1.80 -3.79 -8.48
N ILE A 93 -1.26 -4.79 -7.76
CA ILE A 93 0.09 -5.32 -8.00
C ILE A 93 0.24 -5.89 -9.41
N ASN A 94 -0.80 -6.57 -9.93
CA ASN A 94 -0.79 -7.19 -11.26
C ASN A 94 -1.09 -6.21 -12.41
N ALA A 95 -1.50 -4.98 -12.09
CA ALA A 95 -1.75 -3.93 -13.10
C ALA A 95 -0.45 -3.41 -13.78
N ALA A 96 0.69 -4.06 -13.54
CA ALA A 96 2.01 -3.70 -14.05
C ALA A 96 2.45 -2.27 -13.65
N MET A 97 2.41 -2.01 -12.34
CA MET A 97 2.85 -0.74 -11.73
C MET A 97 3.99 -1.00 -10.73
N PRO A 98 5.09 -1.68 -11.12
CA PRO A 98 6.15 -2.05 -10.17
C PRO A 98 6.81 -0.82 -9.54
N GLU A 99 7.01 0.25 -10.33
CA GLU A 99 7.60 1.50 -9.83
C GLU A 99 6.68 2.16 -8.78
N PHE A 100 5.38 2.20 -9.04
CA PHE A 100 4.41 2.73 -8.07
C PHE A 100 4.38 1.91 -6.79
N VAL A 101 4.36 0.58 -6.88
CA VAL A 101 4.33 -0.30 -5.70
C VAL A 101 5.59 -0.12 -4.86
N GLN A 102 6.75 0.02 -5.51
CA GLN A 102 8.02 0.25 -4.85
C GLN A 102 8.03 1.62 -4.15
N GLU A 103 7.74 2.69 -4.88
CA GLU A 103 7.68 4.06 -4.34
C GLU A 103 6.67 4.18 -3.19
N PHE A 104 5.48 3.61 -3.37
CA PHE A 104 4.43 3.62 -2.35
C PHE A 104 4.88 2.91 -1.07
N GLY A 105 5.49 1.72 -1.20
CA GLY A 105 6.00 0.97 -0.06
C GLY A 105 7.18 1.68 0.62
N GLU A 106 8.08 2.29 -0.15
CA GLU A 106 9.18 3.09 0.40
C GLU A 106 8.68 4.27 1.22
N ASN A 107 7.68 5.00 0.73
CA ASN A 107 7.08 6.14 1.44
C ASN A 107 6.49 5.73 2.80
N ILE A 108 6.01 4.50 2.92
CA ILE A 108 5.44 3.96 4.17
C ILE A 108 6.52 3.37 5.08
N PHE A 109 7.31 2.41 4.58
CA PHE A 109 8.19 1.62 5.43
C PHE A 109 9.49 2.33 5.79
N ARG A 110 10.05 3.12 4.88
CA ARG A 110 11.31 3.83 5.13
C ARG A 110 11.26 4.75 6.36
N PRO A 111 10.25 5.62 6.54
CA PRO A 111 10.13 6.44 7.75
C PRO A 111 10.00 5.61 9.03
N TRP A 112 9.25 4.51 8.99
CA TRP A 112 9.08 3.63 10.14
C TRP A 112 10.40 2.97 10.55
N ILE A 113 11.17 2.48 9.57
CA ILE A 113 12.48 1.84 9.79
C ILE A 113 13.48 2.87 10.34
N ILE A 114 13.51 4.09 9.77
CA ILE A 114 14.37 5.17 10.28
C ILE A 114 14.02 5.49 11.74
N GLN A 115 12.74 5.71 12.02
CA GLN A 115 12.28 6.02 13.37
C GLN A 115 12.64 4.92 14.37
N ARG A 116 12.61 3.65 13.93
CA ARG A 116 12.90 2.48 14.79
C ARG A 116 14.41 2.30 15.02
N LEU A 117 15.23 2.44 13.99
CA LEU A 117 16.68 2.18 14.05
C LEU A 117 17.48 3.40 14.48
N TYR A 118 17.08 4.58 14.06
CA TYR A 118 17.83 5.82 14.19
C TYR A 118 16.96 6.98 14.72
N PRO A 119 16.31 6.81 15.88
CA PRO A 119 15.37 7.80 16.39
C PRO A 119 16.06 9.16 16.60
N GLY A 120 15.42 10.23 16.10
CA GLY A 120 15.92 11.60 16.22
C GLY A 120 17.07 11.97 15.29
N LYS A 121 17.54 11.07 14.43
CA LYS A 121 18.63 11.35 13.50
C LYS A 121 18.12 12.10 12.27
N SER A 122 18.71 13.26 11.98
CA SER A 122 18.33 14.10 10.83
C SER A 122 19.03 13.70 9.52
N GLN A 123 20.23 13.10 9.64
CA GLN A 123 21.00 12.61 8.49
C GLN A 123 21.57 11.23 8.77
N LEU A 124 21.49 10.36 7.79
CA LEU A 124 22.04 9.01 7.85
C LEU A 124 23.40 8.98 7.14
N THR A 125 24.34 8.21 7.69
CA THR A 125 25.58 7.85 6.99
C THR A 125 25.29 6.94 5.80
N GLU A 126 26.26 6.71 4.94
CA GLU A 126 26.11 5.78 3.80
C GLU A 126 25.74 4.36 4.23
N ASN A 127 26.42 3.83 5.29
CA ASN A 127 26.11 2.51 5.82
C ASN A 127 24.69 2.42 6.42
N GLU A 128 24.25 3.44 7.13
CA GLU A 128 22.89 3.49 7.68
C GLU A 128 21.85 3.60 6.57
N THR A 129 22.14 4.39 5.54
CA THR A 129 21.29 4.49 4.35
C THR A 129 21.16 3.13 3.65
N PHE A 130 22.25 2.38 3.53
CA PHE A 130 22.24 1.03 2.99
C PHE A 130 21.34 0.10 3.82
N VAL A 131 21.51 0.07 5.16
CA VAL A 131 20.68 -0.76 6.05
C VAL A 131 19.20 -0.41 5.92
N VAL A 132 18.87 0.88 5.97
CA VAL A 132 17.48 1.34 5.82
C VAL A 132 16.91 0.94 4.45
N SER A 133 17.66 1.13 3.38
CA SER A 133 17.20 0.78 2.02
C SER A 133 16.99 -0.72 1.89
N PHE A 134 17.93 -1.54 2.39
CA PHE A 134 17.82 -3.01 2.35
C PHE A 134 16.56 -3.49 3.07
N LEU A 135 16.33 -3.03 4.30
CA LEU A 135 15.15 -3.41 5.09
C LEU A 135 13.86 -2.90 4.45
N THR A 136 13.87 -1.70 3.88
CA THR A 136 12.72 -1.15 3.16
C THR A 136 12.33 -2.02 1.97
N HIS A 137 13.29 -2.37 1.11
CA HIS A 137 13.04 -3.22 -0.05
C HIS A 137 12.59 -4.63 0.37
N ALA A 138 13.20 -5.21 1.41
CA ALA A 138 12.78 -6.50 1.95
C ALA A 138 11.32 -6.45 2.44
N SER A 139 10.95 -5.37 3.15
CA SER A 139 9.57 -5.15 3.61
C SER A 139 8.60 -5.06 2.43
N VAL A 140 8.85 -4.19 1.46
CA VAL A 140 7.99 -4.05 0.27
C VAL A 140 7.78 -5.39 -0.43
N ASN A 141 8.86 -6.14 -0.67
CA ASN A 141 8.77 -7.45 -1.33
C ASN A 141 7.98 -8.47 -0.49
N TYR A 142 8.11 -8.46 0.84
CA TYR A 142 7.33 -9.32 1.71
C TYR A 142 5.83 -9.00 1.62
N PHE A 143 5.44 -7.73 1.66
CA PHE A 143 4.05 -7.32 1.53
C PHE A 143 3.46 -7.65 0.15
N VAL A 144 4.23 -7.50 -0.93
CA VAL A 144 3.86 -7.95 -2.28
C VAL A 144 3.63 -9.47 -2.30
N HIS A 145 4.55 -10.24 -1.71
CA HIS A 145 4.41 -11.70 -1.59
C HIS A 145 3.15 -12.05 -0.79
N PHE A 146 2.93 -11.41 0.35
CA PHE A 146 1.75 -11.61 1.18
C PHE A 146 0.45 -11.39 0.40
N VAL A 147 0.32 -10.30 -0.35
CA VAL A 147 -0.88 -10.02 -1.15
C VAL A 147 -1.08 -11.07 -2.26
N ARG A 148 0.00 -11.56 -2.87
CA ARG A 148 -0.04 -12.60 -3.92
C ARG A 148 -0.34 -13.99 -3.37
N SER A 149 0.07 -14.28 -2.15
CA SER A 149 -0.20 -15.55 -1.47
C SER A 149 -1.70 -15.82 -1.39
N ARG A 150 -2.08 -17.10 -1.38
CA ARG A 150 -3.44 -17.56 -1.14
C ARG A 150 -3.62 -18.12 0.27
N GLU A 151 -2.58 -18.08 1.08
CA GLU A 151 -2.64 -18.56 2.45
C GLU A 151 -3.64 -17.75 3.27
N PRO A 152 -4.44 -18.40 4.12
CA PRO A 152 -5.27 -17.70 5.08
C PRO A 152 -4.42 -16.77 5.96
N PHE A 153 -4.97 -15.63 6.27
CA PHE A 153 -4.32 -14.69 7.19
C PHE A 153 -4.85 -14.93 8.60
N ASP A 154 -3.93 -15.26 9.50
CA ASP A 154 -4.19 -15.35 10.94
C ASP A 154 -3.39 -14.26 11.65
N PRO A 155 -4.07 -13.30 12.31
CA PRO A 155 -3.39 -12.19 13.01
C PRO A 155 -2.46 -12.64 14.13
N GLU A 156 -2.79 -13.73 14.87
CA GLU A 156 -1.94 -14.21 15.96
C GLU A 156 -0.67 -14.86 15.43
N VAL A 157 -0.78 -15.68 14.38
CA VAL A 157 0.38 -16.25 13.70
C VAL A 157 1.25 -15.14 13.08
N ALA A 158 0.62 -14.10 12.53
CA ALA A 158 1.36 -12.95 11.99
C ALA A 158 2.11 -12.20 13.10
N ARG A 159 1.48 -11.99 14.26
CA ARG A 159 2.09 -11.36 15.43
C ARG A 159 3.31 -12.13 15.93
N GLU A 160 3.19 -13.46 16.07
CA GLU A 160 4.30 -14.32 16.47
C GLU A 160 5.48 -14.25 15.48
N ARG A 161 5.20 -14.28 14.16
CA ARG A 161 6.24 -14.18 13.12
C ARG A 161 6.93 -12.81 13.12
N ILE A 162 6.16 -11.74 13.32
CA ILE A 162 6.72 -10.38 13.44
C ILE A 162 7.62 -10.30 14.68
N ALA A 163 7.17 -10.79 15.82
CA ALA A 163 7.97 -10.80 17.04
C ALA A 163 9.27 -11.60 16.88
N ALA A 164 9.21 -12.78 16.25
CA ALA A 164 10.38 -13.60 15.97
C ALA A 164 11.36 -12.89 15.02
N LEU A 165 10.87 -12.24 13.96
CA LEU A 165 11.70 -11.46 13.03
C LEU A 165 12.38 -10.30 13.75
N LEU A 166 11.63 -9.51 14.52
CA LEU A 166 12.17 -8.34 15.23
C LEU A 166 13.16 -8.78 16.32
N GLY A 167 12.91 -9.90 17.00
CA GLY A 167 13.83 -10.50 17.95
C GLY A 167 15.16 -10.90 17.30
N ALA A 168 15.11 -11.58 16.15
CA ALA A 168 16.28 -11.99 15.40
C ALA A 168 17.13 -10.80 14.89
N LEU A 169 16.49 -9.66 14.62
CA LEU A 169 17.14 -8.43 14.19
C LEU A 169 17.57 -7.52 15.36
N GLY A 170 17.28 -7.88 16.62
CA GLY A 170 17.50 -7.00 17.78
C GLY A 170 16.59 -5.77 17.79
N LEU A 171 15.44 -5.83 17.17
CA LEU A 171 14.49 -4.73 16.94
C LEU A 171 13.17 -4.90 17.69
N SER A 172 13.12 -5.75 18.73
CA SER A 172 11.91 -5.91 19.55
C SER A 172 11.45 -4.57 20.10
N ASP A 173 10.12 -4.38 20.18
CA ASP A 173 9.57 -3.18 20.80
C ASP A 173 9.99 -3.14 22.28
N PRO A 174 10.24 -1.96 22.85
CA PRO A 174 10.53 -1.85 24.28
C PRO A 174 9.33 -2.32 25.09
N VAL A 175 9.63 -3.02 26.18
CA VAL A 175 8.63 -3.53 27.15
C VAL A 175 7.99 -2.37 27.89
#